data_1c52b108c80c0454e3540c1b8b637257
#
_entry.id   1c52b108c80c0454e3540c1b8b637257
#
_cell.length_a   1.000
_cell.length_b   1.000
_cell.length_c   1.000
_cell.angle_alpha   90.00
_cell.angle_beta   90.00
_cell.angle_gamma   90.00
#
_symmetry.space_group_name_H-M   'P 1'
#
loop_
_entity.id
_entity.type
_entity.pdbx_description
1 polymer ?
#
loop_
_entity_poly.entity_id
_entity_poly.type
_entity_poly.pdbx_seq_one_letter_code
_entity_poly.pdbx_strand_id
1 'polypeptide(L)'
;MNRRVAHLFARWRTGLSRSVLILQAGNALNYFGYGLVLPFEIIYLHHVRGFSTSTAGLVLAATMATSAIATPPTGALADRYSAKALVVVGSLASALGYAGFAFVERPWQGFACAIVGGVGLGVAGTANRTLVVRLIRPEQRAAAFALGRVAGNFGIGAGATVGGFIVAAAPRLSTFQLLYVFDAVTYAGFALIVLAAVPSPRAEVAPAKHVSGSGFRAVARDRPFLIVIAANVVLVVVGHTFFSNILPPFAKAHTPVGPAEIGIIILVNTLVIVIVQIPAVRVVSRMRRTHAFAATSAVFAVALLAVLPATLVHSELAATSVLAGVALVLAIGEMAHILVLGPLVADMAPAHLLGRYLSLYTLTFSGSLALGPAIGGVLLQTSPDAIWWGGALAAVLAGAVLLRLGDRIPDPLREAPSPLTSEPVPA
;
A
#
# COMPACT_ATOMS: atom_id res chain seq x y z
N MET A 1 -29.85 19.50 -7.38
CA MET A 1 -28.43 19.14 -7.35
C MET A 1 -27.69 20.07 -8.31
N ASN A 2 -26.81 20.93 -7.79
CA ASN A 2 -26.28 22.12 -8.48
C ASN A 2 -25.40 21.68 -9.68
N ARG A 3 -25.61 22.25 -10.88
CA ARG A 3 -24.87 21.95 -12.13
C ARG A 3 -23.34 22.00 -11.92
N ARG A 4 -22.84 22.84 -11.01
CA ARG A 4 -21.41 22.92 -10.64
C ARG A 4 -20.90 21.64 -9.96
N VAL A 5 -21.72 21.00 -9.11
CA VAL A 5 -21.37 19.73 -8.45
C VAL A 5 -21.38 18.58 -9.46
N ALA A 6 -22.37 18.56 -10.37
CA ALA A 6 -22.43 17.59 -11.45
C ALA A 6 -21.24 17.72 -12.43
N HIS A 7 -20.76 18.93 -12.72
CA HIS A 7 -19.55 19.15 -13.51
C HIS A 7 -18.26 18.76 -12.78
N LEU A 8 -18.20 18.91 -11.47
CA LEU A 8 -17.10 18.38 -10.67
C LEU A 8 -17.05 16.84 -10.74
N PHE A 9 -18.19 16.17 -10.53
CA PHE A 9 -18.29 14.70 -10.66
C PHE A 9 -18.06 14.21 -12.09
N ALA A 10 -18.51 14.95 -13.12
CA ALA A 10 -18.22 14.61 -14.53
C ALA A 10 -16.73 14.74 -14.87
N ARG A 11 -15.99 15.66 -14.23
CA ARG A 11 -14.51 15.77 -14.31
C ARG A 11 -13.79 14.61 -13.61
N TRP A 12 -14.46 13.86 -12.75
CA TRP A 12 -13.96 12.69 -12.02
C TRP A 12 -14.20 11.36 -12.75
N ARG A 13 -14.70 11.40 -13.99
CA ARG A 13 -14.83 10.18 -14.79
C ARG A 13 -13.45 9.60 -15.05
N THR A 14 -13.08 8.62 -14.24
CA THR A 14 -11.80 7.89 -14.32
C THR A 14 -11.70 7.02 -15.58
N GLY A 15 -12.76 6.93 -16.38
CA GLY A 15 -12.87 6.02 -17.52
C GLY A 15 -12.85 4.54 -17.14
N LEU A 16 -12.84 4.21 -15.83
CA LEU A 16 -12.80 2.84 -15.34
C LEU A 16 -14.15 2.12 -15.58
N SER A 17 -14.08 0.84 -15.90
CA SER A 17 -15.27 0.01 -16.09
C SER A 17 -16.06 -0.16 -14.77
N ARG A 18 -17.36 -0.44 -14.88
CA ARG A 18 -18.24 -0.70 -13.74
C ARG A 18 -17.70 -1.83 -12.86
N SER A 19 -17.13 -2.88 -13.45
CA SER A 19 -16.55 -4.00 -12.71
C SER A 19 -15.36 -3.60 -11.85
N VAL A 20 -14.50 -2.70 -12.33
CA VAL A 20 -13.38 -2.17 -11.55
C VAL A 20 -13.88 -1.27 -10.42
N LEU A 21 -14.88 -0.45 -10.65
CA LEU A 21 -15.48 0.39 -9.61
C LEU A 21 -16.12 -0.45 -8.50
N ILE A 22 -16.84 -1.52 -8.86
CA ILE A 22 -17.41 -2.48 -7.89
C ILE A 22 -16.29 -3.17 -7.11
N LEU A 23 -15.22 -3.59 -7.77
CA LEU A 23 -14.06 -4.20 -7.13
C LEU A 23 -13.41 -3.26 -6.11
N GLN A 24 -13.26 -1.98 -6.46
CA GLN A 24 -12.67 -0.98 -5.56
C GLN A 24 -13.61 -0.60 -4.41
N ALA A 25 -14.92 -0.57 -4.63
CA ALA A 25 -15.91 -0.37 -3.56
C ALA A 25 -15.91 -1.57 -2.59
N GLY A 26 -15.85 -2.79 -3.10
CA GLY A 26 -15.68 -3.99 -2.29
C GLY A 26 -14.37 -3.98 -1.48
N ASN A 27 -13.28 -3.54 -2.08
CA ASN A 27 -12.02 -3.32 -1.38
C ASN A 27 -12.15 -2.30 -0.25
N ALA A 28 -12.83 -1.16 -0.49
CA ALA A 28 -13.03 -0.14 0.55
C ALA A 28 -13.80 -0.72 1.75
N LEU A 29 -14.85 -1.51 1.50
CA LEU A 29 -15.61 -2.20 2.54
C LEU A 29 -14.73 -3.20 3.32
N ASN A 30 -13.91 -3.97 2.61
CA ASN A 30 -12.97 -4.90 3.23
C ASN A 30 -11.91 -4.19 4.08
N TYR A 31 -11.33 -3.10 3.58
CA TYR A 31 -10.41 -2.29 4.36
C TYR A 31 -11.07 -1.59 5.55
N PHE A 32 -12.36 -1.28 5.47
CA PHE A 32 -13.13 -0.77 6.61
C PHE A 32 -13.22 -1.82 7.73
N GLY A 33 -13.55 -3.08 7.39
CA GLY A 33 -13.55 -4.19 8.34
C GLY A 33 -12.18 -4.36 9.01
N TYR A 34 -11.12 -4.44 8.22
CA TYR A 34 -9.76 -4.52 8.72
C TYR A 34 -9.38 -3.33 9.62
N GLY A 35 -9.80 -2.11 9.27
CA GLY A 35 -9.63 -0.91 10.08
C GLY A 35 -10.27 -0.99 11.45
N LEU A 36 -11.42 -1.69 11.59
CA LEU A 36 -12.09 -1.86 12.88
C LEU A 36 -11.23 -2.60 13.91
N VAL A 37 -10.39 -3.53 13.47
CA VAL A 37 -9.58 -4.38 14.36
C VAL A 37 -8.12 -3.96 14.46
N LEU A 38 -7.54 -3.44 13.39
CA LEU A 38 -6.11 -3.14 13.28
C LEU A 38 -5.49 -2.37 14.47
N PRO A 39 -6.06 -1.26 14.96
CA PRO A 39 -5.47 -0.52 16.09
C PRO A 39 -5.59 -1.26 17.43
N PHE A 40 -6.47 -2.25 17.50
CA PHE A 40 -6.84 -2.91 18.74
C PHE A 40 -6.31 -4.33 18.87
N GLU A 41 -5.59 -4.84 17.87
CA GLU A 41 -5.07 -6.21 17.84
C GLU A 41 -4.20 -6.54 19.07
N ILE A 42 -3.25 -5.69 19.41
CA ILE A 42 -2.41 -5.87 20.60
C ILE A 42 -3.23 -5.75 21.88
N ILE A 43 -4.11 -4.77 21.96
CA ILE A 43 -4.99 -4.56 23.13
C ILE A 43 -5.86 -5.79 23.34
N TYR A 44 -6.44 -6.33 22.31
CA TYR A 44 -7.25 -7.53 22.36
C TYR A 44 -6.45 -8.74 22.84
N LEU A 45 -5.32 -9.04 22.20
CA LEU A 45 -4.52 -10.22 22.55
C LEU A 45 -3.89 -10.10 23.94
N HIS A 46 -3.39 -8.92 24.32
CA HIS A 46 -2.70 -8.71 25.59
C HIS A 46 -3.68 -8.46 26.74
N HIS A 47 -4.50 -7.39 26.66
CA HIS A 47 -5.33 -6.98 27.79
C HIS A 47 -6.62 -7.78 27.94
N VAL A 48 -7.19 -8.29 26.82
CA VAL A 48 -8.48 -9.00 26.88
C VAL A 48 -8.28 -10.52 26.93
N ARG A 49 -7.32 -11.05 26.17
CA ARG A 49 -7.02 -12.50 26.11
C ARG A 49 -5.89 -12.93 27.06
N GLY A 50 -5.19 -12.00 27.68
CA GLY A 50 -4.15 -12.28 28.70
C GLY A 50 -2.84 -12.79 28.12
N PHE A 51 -2.58 -12.65 26.83
CA PHE A 51 -1.28 -13.02 26.26
C PHE A 51 -0.18 -12.06 26.73
N SER A 52 1.06 -12.53 26.85
CA SER A 52 2.17 -11.61 27.06
C SER A 52 2.28 -10.64 25.86
N THR A 53 2.76 -9.42 26.11
CA THR A 53 2.96 -8.42 25.03
C THR A 53 3.84 -8.95 23.92
N SER A 54 4.88 -9.72 24.28
CA SER A 54 5.79 -10.37 23.31
C SER A 54 5.05 -11.41 22.47
N THR A 55 4.18 -12.24 23.08
CA THR A 55 3.38 -13.22 22.35
C THR A 55 2.39 -12.54 21.42
N ALA A 56 1.69 -11.49 21.87
CA ALA A 56 0.80 -10.70 21.02
C ALA A 56 1.54 -10.11 19.81
N GLY A 57 2.70 -9.50 20.05
CA GLY A 57 3.56 -8.97 18.99
C GLY A 57 4.02 -10.03 18.00
N LEU A 58 4.41 -11.22 18.48
CA LEU A 58 4.83 -12.34 17.63
C LEU A 58 3.66 -12.90 16.78
N VAL A 59 2.44 -12.95 17.31
CA VAL A 59 1.24 -13.35 16.54
C VAL A 59 1.01 -12.38 15.37
N LEU A 60 1.09 -11.07 15.61
CA LEU A 60 0.96 -10.08 14.54
C LEU A 60 2.11 -10.15 13.53
N ALA A 61 3.33 -10.34 14.01
CA ALA A 61 4.48 -10.55 13.13
C ALA A 61 4.31 -11.81 12.27
N ALA A 62 3.74 -12.89 12.80
CA ALA A 62 3.45 -14.10 12.06
C ALA A 62 2.43 -13.85 10.93
N THR A 63 1.39 -13.00 11.16
CA THR A 63 0.44 -12.60 10.12
C THR A 63 1.18 -11.90 8.95
N MET A 64 2.04 -10.95 9.27
CA MET A 64 2.80 -10.21 8.25
C MET A 64 3.82 -11.10 7.53
N ALA A 65 4.52 -11.96 8.27
CA ALA A 65 5.51 -12.87 7.71
C ALA A 65 4.86 -13.90 6.76
N THR A 66 3.76 -14.51 7.16
CA THR A 66 3.05 -15.48 6.31
C THR A 66 2.42 -14.83 5.08
N SER A 67 1.93 -13.59 5.20
CA SER A 67 1.49 -12.79 4.05
C SER A 67 2.63 -12.52 3.06
N ALA A 68 3.80 -12.13 3.57
CA ALA A 68 4.99 -11.90 2.75
C ALA A 68 5.47 -13.19 2.07
N ILE A 69 5.49 -14.32 2.77
CA ILE A 69 5.88 -15.63 2.24
C ILE A 69 4.88 -16.10 1.16
N ALA A 70 3.57 -15.88 1.34
CA ALA A 70 2.54 -16.27 0.38
C ALA A 70 2.55 -15.40 -0.90
N THR A 71 3.07 -14.19 -0.84
CA THR A 71 3.04 -13.22 -1.95
C THR A 71 3.76 -13.73 -3.22
N PRO A 72 5.03 -14.19 -3.21
CA PRO A 72 5.72 -14.64 -4.43
C PRO A 72 5.08 -15.88 -5.09
N PRO A 73 4.71 -16.96 -4.35
CA PRO A 73 4.04 -18.10 -4.99
C PRO A 73 2.68 -17.71 -5.58
N THR A 74 1.95 -16.78 -4.94
CA THR A 74 0.69 -16.28 -5.48
C THR A 74 0.90 -15.56 -6.82
N GLY A 75 1.97 -14.79 -6.98
CA GLY A 75 2.31 -14.19 -8.27
C GLY A 75 2.46 -15.24 -9.37
N ALA A 76 3.18 -16.32 -9.08
CA ALA A 76 3.34 -17.44 -10.01
C ALA A 76 2.01 -18.18 -10.30
N LEU A 77 1.18 -18.35 -9.28
CA LEU A 77 -0.15 -18.95 -9.44
C LEU A 77 -1.09 -18.04 -10.24
N ALA A 78 -1.05 -16.74 -10.03
CA ALA A 78 -1.86 -15.77 -10.77
C ALA A 78 -1.51 -15.71 -12.26
N ASP A 79 -0.27 -16.06 -12.65
CA ASP A 79 0.11 -16.17 -14.05
C ASP A 79 -0.45 -17.43 -14.73
N ARG A 80 -0.72 -18.48 -13.97
CA ARG A 80 -1.18 -19.78 -14.46
C ARG A 80 -2.68 -19.99 -14.29
N TYR A 81 -3.25 -19.43 -13.23
CA TYR A 81 -4.63 -19.63 -12.83
C TYR A 81 -5.42 -18.31 -12.88
N SER A 82 -6.71 -18.42 -12.65
CA SER A 82 -7.58 -17.24 -12.57
C SER A 82 -7.21 -16.37 -11.36
N ALA A 83 -6.76 -15.14 -11.62
CA ALA A 83 -6.54 -14.16 -10.56
C ALA A 83 -7.82 -13.91 -9.74
N LYS A 84 -9.01 -13.95 -10.38
CA LYS A 84 -10.31 -13.87 -9.70
C LYS A 84 -10.48 -14.99 -8.68
N ALA A 85 -10.20 -16.24 -9.06
CA ALA A 85 -10.31 -17.39 -8.15
C ALA A 85 -9.36 -17.26 -6.94
N LEU A 86 -8.13 -16.79 -7.19
CA LEU A 86 -7.15 -16.55 -6.11
C LEU A 86 -7.60 -15.44 -5.15
N VAL A 87 -8.21 -14.35 -5.66
CA VAL A 87 -8.80 -13.31 -4.80
C VAL A 87 -9.86 -13.91 -3.90
N VAL A 88 -10.78 -14.72 -4.46
CA VAL A 88 -11.87 -15.35 -3.69
C VAL A 88 -11.31 -16.29 -2.63
N VAL A 89 -10.42 -17.20 -2.99
CA VAL A 89 -9.83 -18.17 -2.05
C VAL A 89 -9.03 -17.45 -0.96
N GLY A 90 -8.21 -16.48 -1.33
CA GLY A 90 -7.43 -15.70 -0.36
C GLY A 90 -8.30 -14.90 0.59
N SER A 91 -9.37 -14.26 0.10
CA SER A 91 -10.32 -13.53 0.95
C SER A 91 -11.07 -14.46 1.90
N LEU A 92 -11.47 -15.65 1.45
CA LEU A 92 -12.11 -16.64 2.34
C LEU A 92 -11.13 -17.18 3.39
N ALA A 93 -9.87 -17.40 3.04
CA ALA A 93 -8.84 -17.76 4.01
C ALA A 93 -8.61 -16.64 5.05
N SER A 94 -8.58 -15.36 4.61
CA SER A 94 -8.54 -14.23 5.54
C SER A 94 -9.76 -14.20 6.44
N ALA A 95 -10.97 -14.37 5.89
CA ALA A 95 -12.19 -14.44 6.66
C ALA A 95 -12.13 -15.53 7.75
N LEU A 96 -11.63 -16.71 7.41
CA LEU A 96 -11.47 -17.82 8.37
C LEU A 96 -10.46 -17.46 9.48
N GLY A 97 -9.29 -16.89 9.11
CA GLY A 97 -8.29 -16.47 10.08
C GLY A 97 -8.81 -15.41 11.04
N TYR A 98 -9.44 -14.35 10.53
CA TYR A 98 -9.99 -13.27 11.35
C TYR A 98 -11.22 -13.70 12.16
N ALA A 99 -12.09 -14.56 11.62
CA ALA A 99 -13.15 -15.19 12.42
C ALA A 99 -12.58 -16.02 13.58
N GLY A 100 -11.51 -16.76 13.33
CA GLY A 100 -10.81 -17.54 14.36
C GLY A 100 -10.27 -16.67 15.49
N PHE A 101 -9.73 -15.48 15.18
CA PHE A 101 -9.25 -14.55 16.20
C PHE A 101 -10.33 -14.16 17.23
N ALA A 102 -11.61 -14.11 16.85
CA ALA A 102 -12.70 -13.83 17.77
C ALA A 102 -12.78 -14.84 18.95
N PHE A 103 -12.30 -16.08 18.74
CA PHE A 103 -12.44 -17.18 19.68
C PHE A 103 -11.11 -17.71 20.23
N VAL A 104 -10.02 -16.96 20.02
CA VAL A 104 -8.68 -17.34 20.50
C VAL A 104 -8.63 -17.30 22.03
N GLU A 105 -8.23 -18.39 22.65
CA GLU A 105 -8.03 -18.52 24.11
C GLU A 105 -6.58 -18.85 24.47
N ARG A 106 -5.85 -19.48 23.55
CA ARG A 106 -4.47 -19.94 23.76
C ARG A 106 -3.54 -19.38 22.69
N PRO A 107 -2.26 -19.11 23.00
CA PRO A 107 -1.30 -18.55 22.06
C PRO A 107 -1.20 -19.31 20.74
N TRP A 108 -1.16 -20.63 20.75
CA TRP A 108 -1.07 -21.44 19.54
C TRP A 108 -2.25 -21.24 18.57
N GLN A 109 -3.47 -20.99 19.11
CA GLN A 109 -4.64 -20.65 18.29
C GLN A 109 -4.45 -19.31 17.60
N GLY A 110 -3.86 -18.31 18.32
CA GLY A 110 -3.48 -17.02 17.76
C GLY A 110 -2.52 -17.18 16.59
N PHE A 111 -1.47 -18.00 16.73
CA PHE A 111 -0.56 -18.30 15.64
C PHE A 111 -1.23 -19.03 14.47
N ALA A 112 -2.12 -20.00 14.74
CA ALA A 112 -2.87 -20.69 13.68
C ALA A 112 -3.73 -19.71 12.87
N CYS A 113 -4.47 -18.83 13.56
CA CYS A 113 -5.29 -17.78 12.94
C CYS A 113 -4.41 -16.79 12.14
N ALA A 114 -3.26 -16.40 12.70
CA ALA A 114 -2.29 -15.52 12.06
C ALA A 114 -1.73 -16.13 10.76
N ILE A 115 -1.41 -17.41 10.77
CA ILE A 115 -0.91 -18.12 9.58
C ILE A 115 -1.98 -18.17 8.50
N VAL A 116 -3.19 -18.62 8.84
CA VAL A 116 -4.30 -18.74 7.88
C VAL A 116 -4.70 -17.38 7.34
N GLY A 117 -4.92 -16.40 8.23
CA GLY A 117 -5.28 -15.02 7.84
C GLY A 117 -4.18 -14.35 7.02
N GLY A 118 -2.92 -14.49 7.44
CA GLY A 118 -1.77 -13.92 6.75
C GLY A 118 -1.56 -14.50 5.35
N VAL A 119 -1.65 -15.83 5.20
CA VAL A 119 -1.64 -16.46 3.86
C VAL A 119 -2.77 -15.89 3.01
N GLY A 120 -3.98 -15.80 3.56
CA GLY A 120 -5.14 -15.20 2.89
C GLY A 120 -4.87 -13.77 2.40
N LEU A 121 -4.32 -12.92 3.27
CA LEU A 121 -3.94 -11.53 2.94
C LEU A 121 -2.93 -11.46 1.78
N GLY A 122 -1.88 -12.27 1.85
CA GLY A 122 -0.84 -12.33 0.80
C GLY A 122 -1.41 -12.77 -0.54
N VAL A 123 -2.25 -13.82 -0.53
CA VAL A 123 -2.92 -14.35 -1.72
C VAL A 123 -3.91 -13.34 -2.29
N ALA A 124 -4.86 -12.86 -1.48
CA ALA A 124 -5.89 -11.92 -1.94
C ALA A 124 -5.28 -10.61 -2.46
N GLY A 125 -4.34 -10.03 -1.71
CA GLY A 125 -3.72 -8.75 -2.06
C GLY A 125 -2.94 -8.80 -3.38
N THR A 126 -2.13 -9.84 -3.57
CA THR A 126 -1.34 -10.03 -4.80
C THR A 126 -2.22 -10.33 -6.01
N ALA A 127 -3.17 -11.25 -5.84
CA ALA A 127 -4.10 -11.63 -6.90
C ALA A 127 -5.02 -10.47 -7.29
N ASN A 128 -5.47 -9.64 -6.33
CA ASN A 128 -6.31 -8.47 -6.59
C ASN A 128 -5.59 -7.43 -7.46
N ARG A 129 -4.31 -7.14 -7.19
CA ARG A 129 -3.51 -6.24 -8.04
C ARG A 129 -3.42 -6.77 -9.47
N THR A 130 -3.16 -8.07 -9.63
CA THR A 130 -3.11 -8.73 -10.95
C THR A 130 -4.49 -8.67 -11.63
N LEU A 131 -5.57 -8.92 -10.90
CA LEU A 131 -6.94 -8.86 -11.42
C LEU A 131 -7.29 -7.46 -11.91
N VAL A 132 -6.99 -6.42 -11.12
CA VAL A 132 -7.20 -5.02 -11.51
C VAL A 132 -6.49 -4.72 -12.82
N VAL A 133 -5.20 -5.05 -12.93
CA VAL A 133 -4.40 -4.77 -14.13
C VAL A 133 -4.96 -5.48 -15.36
N ARG A 134 -5.46 -6.72 -15.21
CA ARG A 134 -6.08 -7.49 -16.31
C ARG A 134 -7.47 -6.99 -16.73
N LEU A 135 -8.14 -6.20 -15.90
CA LEU A 135 -9.47 -5.62 -16.17
C LEU A 135 -9.42 -4.24 -16.81
N ILE A 136 -8.24 -3.62 -16.91
CA ILE A 136 -8.08 -2.25 -17.35
C ILE A 136 -7.06 -2.13 -18.47
N ARG A 137 -7.19 -1.06 -19.28
CA ARG A 137 -6.19 -0.68 -20.28
C ARG A 137 -4.98 -0.02 -19.62
N PRO A 138 -3.80 -0.02 -20.26
CA PRO A 138 -2.59 0.62 -19.72
C PRO A 138 -2.79 2.08 -19.28
N GLU A 139 -3.58 2.85 -20.05
CA GLU A 139 -3.88 4.28 -19.78
C GLU A 139 -4.67 4.48 -18.47
N GLN A 140 -5.40 3.46 -18.05
CA GLN A 140 -6.25 3.49 -16.86
C GLN A 140 -5.52 3.05 -15.58
N ARG A 141 -4.30 2.49 -15.69
CA ARG A 141 -3.57 1.89 -14.57
C ARG A 141 -3.31 2.88 -13.44
N ALA A 142 -2.83 4.09 -13.77
CA ALA A 142 -2.58 5.12 -12.76
C ALA A 142 -3.85 5.49 -11.99
N ALA A 143 -4.98 5.67 -12.70
CA ALA A 143 -6.26 6.00 -12.07
C ALA A 143 -6.79 4.84 -11.19
N ALA A 144 -6.66 3.60 -11.64
CA ALA A 144 -7.09 2.43 -10.89
C ALA A 144 -6.25 2.21 -9.62
N PHE A 145 -4.93 2.37 -9.68
CA PHE A 145 -4.05 2.28 -8.51
C PHE A 145 -4.32 3.41 -7.52
N ALA A 146 -4.54 4.65 -8.02
CA ALA A 146 -4.91 5.79 -7.19
C ALA A 146 -6.23 5.54 -6.44
N LEU A 147 -7.27 5.08 -7.17
CA LEU A 147 -8.57 4.78 -6.57
C LEU A 147 -8.47 3.67 -5.52
N GLY A 148 -7.70 2.60 -5.81
CA GLY A 148 -7.43 1.53 -4.84
C GLY A 148 -6.75 2.03 -3.56
N ARG A 149 -5.83 2.98 -3.68
CA ARG A 149 -5.17 3.60 -2.52
C ARG A 149 -6.13 4.44 -1.70
N VAL A 150 -6.95 5.27 -2.37
CA VAL A 150 -8.00 6.07 -1.69
C VAL A 150 -8.98 5.14 -0.97
N ALA A 151 -9.46 4.10 -1.64
CA ALA A 151 -10.36 3.11 -1.07
C ALA A 151 -9.76 2.44 0.19
N GLY A 152 -8.48 2.04 0.12
CA GLY A 152 -7.76 1.45 1.24
C GLY A 152 -7.62 2.40 2.42
N ASN A 153 -7.07 3.59 2.19
CA ASN A 153 -6.83 4.56 3.26
C ASN A 153 -8.14 5.05 3.90
N PHE A 154 -9.15 5.34 3.09
CA PHE A 154 -10.47 5.74 3.58
C PHE A 154 -11.11 4.62 4.40
N GLY A 155 -11.08 3.38 3.88
CA GLY A 155 -11.63 2.22 4.57
C GLY A 155 -10.97 2.02 5.93
N ILE A 156 -9.63 1.91 5.98
CA ILE A 156 -8.89 1.72 7.24
C ILE A 156 -9.15 2.87 8.22
N GLY A 157 -9.07 4.12 7.77
CA GLY A 157 -9.28 5.28 8.63
C GLY A 157 -10.69 5.35 9.22
N ALA A 158 -11.71 5.16 8.38
CA ALA A 158 -13.11 5.13 8.80
C ALA A 158 -13.36 3.94 9.76
N GLY A 159 -12.84 2.75 9.43
CA GLY A 159 -12.94 1.57 10.29
C GLY A 159 -12.28 1.79 11.64
N ALA A 160 -11.04 2.30 11.68
CA ALA A 160 -10.33 2.58 12.93
C ALA A 160 -11.07 3.59 13.81
N THR A 161 -11.65 4.62 13.21
CA THR A 161 -12.46 5.61 13.93
C THR A 161 -13.71 4.98 14.53
N VAL A 162 -14.48 4.24 13.74
CA VAL A 162 -15.70 3.56 14.20
C VAL A 162 -15.37 2.50 15.26
N GLY A 163 -14.34 1.69 15.04
CA GLY A 163 -13.85 0.71 16.00
C GLY A 163 -13.45 1.36 17.32
N GLY A 164 -12.77 2.52 17.26
CA GLY A 164 -12.39 3.30 18.44
C GLY A 164 -13.59 3.73 19.28
N PHE A 165 -14.63 4.27 18.66
CA PHE A 165 -15.88 4.63 19.37
C PHE A 165 -16.58 3.41 19.99
N ILE A 166 -16.65 2.29 19.27
CA ILE A 166 -17.28 1.05 19.75
C ILE A 166 -16.51 0.50 20.97
N VAL A 167 -15.16 0.43 20.87
CA VAL A 167 -14.31 -0.06 21.96
C VAL A 167 -14.36 0.89 23.16
N ALA A 168 -14.34 2.21 22.95
CA ALA A 168 -14.44 3.19 24.03
C ALA A 168 -15.78 3.10 24.78
N ALA A 169 -16.88 2.86 24.06
CA ALA A 169 -18.22 2.72 24.67
C ALA A 169 -18.39 1.43 25.47
N ALA A 170 -17.75 0.34 25.08
CA ALA A 170 -17.89 -0.96 25.72
C ALA A 170 -16.61 -1.82 25.57
N PRO A 171 -15.56 -1.59 26.39
CA PRO A 171 -14.26 -2.30 26.28
C PRO A 171 -14.35 -3.71 26.91
N ARG A 172 -15.11 -4.60 26.33
CA ARG A 172 -15.35 -5.95 26.81
C ARG A 172 -15.08 -7.00 25.73
N LEU A 173 -14.84 -8.25 26.12
CA LEU A 173 -14.52 -9.37 25.23
C LEU A 173 -15.49 -9.47 24.04
N SER A 174 -16.81 -9.42 24.30
CA SER A 174 -17.82 -9.53 23.24
C SER A 174 -17.73 -8.43 22.18
N THR A 175 -17.29 -7.24 22.54
CA THR A 175 -17.07 -6.13 21.61
C THR A 175 -15.95 -6.47 20.63
N PHE A 176 -14.81 -6.91 21.11
CA PHE A 176 -13.70 -7.29 20.26
C PHE A 176 -14.05 -8.50 19.39
N GLN A 177 -14.74 -9.49 19.95
CA GLN A 177 -15.24 -10.64 19.17
C GLN A 177 -16.13 -10.18 18.01
N LEU A 178 -17.05 -9.24 18.27
CA LEU A 178 -17.93 -8.68 17.24
C LEU A 178 -17.14 -7.95 16.14
N LEU A 179 -16.11 -7.18 16.51
CA LEU A 179 -15.26 -6.49 15.53
C LEU A 179 -14.52 -7.49 14.62
N TYR A 180 -13.94 -8.56 15.18
CA TYR A 180 -13.28 -9.60 14.40
C TYR A 180 -14.26 -10.39 13.51
N VAL A 181 -15.45 -10.73 14.02
CA VAL A 181 -16.49 -11.38 13.22
C VAL A 181 -16.96 -10.47 12.09
N PHE A 182 -17.14 -9.18 12.36
CA PHE A 182 -17.54 -8.23 11.34
C PHE A 182 -16.45 -8.09 10.25
N ASP A 183 -15.19 -8.02 10.64
CA ASP A 183 -14.07 -8.00 9.69
C ASP A 183 -14.06 -9.28 8.83
N ALA A 184 -14.22 -10.44 9.44
CA ALA A 184 -14.35 -11.71 8.70
C ALA A 184 -15.53 -11.69 7.70
N VAL A 185 -16.67 -11.12 8.09
CA VAL A 185 -17.84 -10.94 7.20
C VAL A 185 -17.50 -10.00 6.03
N THR A 186 -16.71 -8.94 6.26
CA THR A 186 -16.29 -8.05 5.14
C THR A 186 -15.37 -8.76 4.16
N TYR A 187 -14.45 -9.63 4.61
CA TYR A 187 -13.64 -10.49 3.74
C TYR A 187 -14.48 -11.46 2.93
N ALA A 188 -15.43 -12.16 3.58
CA ALA A 188 -16.35 -13.07 2.90
C ALA A 188 -17.26 -12.31 1.92
N GLY A 189 -17.77 -11.17 2.31
CA GLY A 189 -18.57 -10.28 1.45
C GLY A 189 -17.78 -9.79 0.23
N PHE A 190 -16.51 -9.43 0.42
CA PHE A 190 -15.64 -9.09 -0.70
C PHE A 190 -15.43 -10.27 -1.65
N ALA A 191 -15.20 -11.48 -1.13
CA ALA A 191 -15.12 -12.68 -1.96
C ALA A 191 -16.39 -12.90 -2.78
N LEU A 192 -17.58 -12.71 -2.19
CA LEU A 192 -18.88 -12.83 -2.88
C LEU A 192 -19.06 -11.74 -3.94
N ILE A 193 -18.70 -10.49 -3.65
CA ILE A 193 -18.74 -9.39 -4.63
C ILE A 193 -17.86 -9.73 -5.83
N VAL A 194 -16.63 -10.19 -5.59
CA VAL A 194 -15.71 -10.57 -6.67
C VAL A 194 -16.26 -11.74 -7.47
N LEU A 195 -16.81 -12.74 -6.80
CA LEU A 195 -17.39 -13.92 -7.46
C LEU A 195 -18.58 -13.56 -8.37
N ALA A 196 -19.49 -12.72 -7.86
CA ALA A 196 -20.76 -12.41 -8.53
C ALA A 196 -20.64 -11.29 -9.58
N ALA A 197 -19.89 -10.22 -9.28
CA ALA A 197 -19.95 -8.98 -10.05
C ALA A 197 -18.69 -8.66 -10.86
N VAL A 198 -17.57 -9.36 -10.62
CA VAL A 198 -16.34 -9.13 -11.36
C VAL A 198 -16.19 -10.20 -12.44
N PRO A 199 -16.05 -9.83 -13.73
CA PRO A 199 -15.85 -10.82 -14.78
C PRO A 199 -14.50 -11.54 -14.57
N SER A 200 -14.44 -12.82 -14.94
CA SER A 200 -13.13 -13.45 -15.11
C SER A 200 -12.55 -12.86 -16.38
N PRO A 201 -11.42 -12.12 -16.29
CA PRO A 201 -10.73 -11.78 -17.52
C PRO A 201 -10.52 -13.12 -18.24
N ARG A 202 -10.96 -13.21 -19.50
CA ARG A 202 -10.50 -14.33 -20.34
C ARG A 202 -9.01 -14.29 -20.15
N ALA A 203 -8.46 -15.36 -19.56
CA ALA A 203 -7.06 -15.54 -19.63
C ALA A 203 -6.74 -15.39 -21.11
N GLU A 204 -5.97 -14.39 -21.49
CA GLU A 204 -5.05 -14.55 -22.60
C GLU A 204 -4.01 -15.55 -22.09
N VAL A 205 -4.52 -16.71 -21.74
CA VAL A 205 -3.79 -17.95 -21.79
C VAL A 205 -3.66 -18.22 -23.29
N ALA A 206 -2.79 -17.48 -23.95
CA ALA A 206 -1.99 -18.17 -24.92
C ALA A 206 -1.53 -19.42 -24.16
N PRO A 207 -1.90 -20.65 -24.65
CA PRO A 207 -1.47 -21.87 -23.99
C PRO A 207 0.01 -21.68 -23.78
N ALA A 208 0.44 -21.60 -22.52
CA ALA A 208 1.85 -21.44 -22.22
C ALA A 208 2.47 -22.65 -22.88
N LYS A 209 2.96 -22.48 -24.11
CA LYS A 209 3.99 -23.34 -24.63
C LYS A 209 4.94 -23.41 -23.48
N HIS A 210 5.08 -24.57 -22.89
CA HIS A 210 5.93 -24.82 -21.75
C HIS A 210 7.29 -24.19 -22.03
N VAL A 211 7.45 -22.91 -21.78
CA VAL A 211 8.75 -22.27 -21.69
C VAL A 211 9.25 -22.71 -20.32
N SER A 212 9.61 -23.99 -20.28
CA SER A 212 10.31 -24.58 -19.16
C SER A 212 11.51 -23.71 -18.88
N GLY A 213 11.56 -23.06 -17.71
CA GLY A 213 12.70 -22.29 -17.26
C GLY A 213 12.50 -20.78 -17.10
N SER A 214 11.38 -20.19 -17.49
CA SER A 214 11.16 -18.75 -17.45
C SER A 214 10.50 -18.19 -16.17
N GLY A 215 10.46 -18.96 -15.08
CA GLY A 215 9.85 -18.56 -13.81
C GLY A 215 10.46 -17.30 -13.17
N PHE A 216 10.57 -17.26 -11.86
CA PHE A 216 11.26 -16.19 -11.11
C PHE A 216 12.72 -15.99 -11.58
N ARG A 217 13.35 -17.01 -12.19
CA ARG A 217 14.68 -16.89 -12.78
C ARG A 217 14.72 -15.92 -13.97
N ALA A 218 13.66 -15.81 -14.76
CA ALA A 218 13.55 -14.82 -15.83
C ALA A 218 13.40 -13.41 -15.24
N VAL A 219 12.55 -13.26 -14.22
CA VAL A 219 12.38 -11.98 -13.52
C VAL A 219 13.69 -11.54 -12.84
N ALA A 220 14.43 -12.48 -12.23
CA ALA A 220 15.73 -12.22 -11.61
C ALA A 220 16.84 -11.87 -12.63
N ARG A 221 16.62 -12.07 -13.92
CA ARG A 221 17.54 -11.67 -15.00
C ARG A 221 17.16 -10.33 -15.65
N ASP A 222 15.97 -9.83 -15.37
CA ASP A 222 15.50 -8.52 -15.85
C ASP A 222 16.18 -7.41 -15.03
N ARG A 223 17.38 -7.03 -15.44
CA ARG A 223 18.17 -6.00 -14.76
C ARG A 223 17.44 -4.65 -14.64
N PRO A 224 16.77 -4.11 -15.69
CA PRO A 224 15.99 -2.90 -15.57
C PRO A 224 14.93 -2.99 -14.47
N PHE A 225 14.18 -4.08 -14.42
CA PHE A 225 13.16 -4.31 -13.39
C PHE A 225 13.77 -4.39 -11.98
N LEU A 226 14.88 -5.13 -11.81
CA LEU A 226 15.54 -5.24 -10.50
C LEU A 226 16.06 -3.89 -10.00
N ILE A 227 16.54 -3.02 -10.87
CA ILE A 227 16.97 -1.66 -10.51
C ILE A 227 15.76 -0.82 -10.06
N VAL A 228 14.63 -0.90 -10.78
CA VAL A 228 13.37 -0.24 -10.40
C VAL A 228 12.90 -0.72 -9.04
N ILE A 229 12.93 -2.03 -8.79
CA ILE A 229 12.53 -2.64 -7.51
C ILE A 229 13.48 -2.23 -6.37
N ALA A 230 14.79 -2.23 -6.60
CA ALA A 230 15.76 -1.78 -5.58
C ALA A 230 15.57 -0.29 -5.23
N ALA A 231 15.38 0.57 -6.23
CA ALA A 231 15.07 1.98 -6.02
C ALA A 231 13.72 2.15 -5.27
N ASN A 232 12.73 1.30 -5.55
CA ASN A 232 11.47 1.30 -4.81
C ASN A 232 11.66 0.98 -3.33
N VAL A 233 12.45 -0.06 -2.99
CA VAL A 233 12.75 -0.39 -1.59
C VAL A 233 13.33 0.82 -0.88
N VAL A 234 14.32 1.48 -1.48
CA VAL A 234 14.93 2.69 -0.90
C VAL A 234 13.87 3.76 -0.65
N LEU A 235 13.05 4.10 -1.66
CA LEU A 235 12.05 5.17 -1.50
C LEU A 235 10.94 4.83 -0.50
N VAL A 236 10.52 3.56 -0.41
CA VAL A 236 9.54 3.15 0.61
C VAL A 236 10.14 3.22 2.01
N VAL A 237 11.40 2.82 2.19
CA VAL A 237 12.09 2.94 3.49
C VAL A 237 12.21 4.39 3.90
N VAL A 238 12.81 5.23 3.05
CA VAL A 238 13.14 6.60 3.46
C VAL A 238 11.95 7.56 3.39
N GLY A 239 11.03 7.37 2.46
CA GLY A 239 9.85 8.21 2.31
C GLY A 239 8.72 7.77 3.24
N HIS A 240 8.28 6.53 3.12
CA HIS A 240 7.09 6.06 3.84
C HIS A 240 7.40 5.58 5.25
N THR A 241 8.41 4.71 5.42
CA THR A 241 8.66 4.07 6.71
C THR A 241 9.33 5.01 7.70
N PHE A 242 10.24 5.87 7.25
CA PHE A 242 10.87 6.86 8.13
C PHE A 242 9.84 7.86 8.64
N PHE A 243 8.92 8.31 7.80
CA PHE A 243 7.83 9.16 8.23
C PHE A 243 6.91 8.48 9.26
N SER A 244 6.45 7.28 8.96
CA SER A 244 5.44 6.61 9.79
C SER A 244 5.99 6.07 11.11
N ASN A 245 7.24 5.60 11.14
CA ASN A 245 7.79 4.86 12.28
C ASN A 245 8.96 5.56 12.98
N ILE A 246 9.70 6.43 12.30
CA ILE A 246 10.91 7.06 12.86
C ILE A 246 10.68 8.52 13.22
N LEU A 247 9.90 9.26 12.42
CA LEU A 247 9.62 10.67 12.72
C LEU A 247 8.94 10.87 14.08
N PRO A 248 7.93 10.07 14.50
CA PRO A 248 7.30 10.26 15.81
C PRO A 248 8.26 10.16 17.00
N PRO A 249 9.06 9.08 17.16
CA PRO A 249 10.03 9.00 18.24
C PRO A 249 11.15 10.04 18.12
N PHE A 250 11.59 10.39 16.91
CA PHE A 250 12.57 11.45 16.70
C PHE A 250 12.02 12.82 17.15
N ALA A 251 10.82 13.19 16.71
CA ALA A 251 10.18 14.44 17.08
C ALA A 251 10.02 14.58 18.59
N LYS A 252 9.56 13.51 19.26
CA LYS A 252 9.41 13.48 20.71
C LYS A 252 10.73 13.65 21.45
N ALA A 253 11.83 13.12 20.91
CA ALA A 253 13.15 13.15 21.57
C ALA A 253 13.95 14.44 21.30
N HIS A 254 13.77 15.06 20.12
CA HIS A 254 14.64 16.13 19.62
C HIS A 254 13.92 17.45 19.31
N THR A 255 12.60 17.53 19.53
CA THR A 255 11.82 18.75 19.32
C THR A 255 10.85 18.98 20.47
N PRO A 256 10.32 20.20 20.67
CA PRO A 256 9.31 20.47 21.71
C PRO A 256 7.91 19.95 21.36
N VAL A 257 7.77 19.07 20.34
CA VAL A 257 6.49 18.56 19.84
C VAL A 257 5.95 17.45 20.76
N GLY A 258 4.71 17.60 21.21
CA GLY A 258 4.01 16.64 22.05
C GLY A 258 3.27 15.53 21.25
N PRO A 259 2.65 14.56 21.95
CA PRO A 259 1.92 13.47 21.30
C PRO A 259 0.71 13.93 20.46
N ALA A 260 0.02 15.01 20.91
CA ALA A 260 -1.14 15.56 20.19
C ALA A 260 -0.72 16.16 18.84
N GLU A 261 0.39 16.90 18.83
CA GLU A 261 0.97 17.53 17.64
C GLU A 261 1.48 16.49 16.64
N ILE A 262 2.07 15.38 17.11
CA ILE A 262 2.41 14.22 16.27
C ILE A 262 1.15 13.70 15.57
N GLY A 263 0.03 13.61 16.29
CA GLY A 263 -1.26 13.23 15.69
C GLY A 263 -1.70 14.21 14.60
N ILE A 264 -1.54 15.51 14.80
CA ILE A 264 -1.85 16.54 13.80
C ILE A 264 -0.95 16.40 12.57
N ILE A 265 0.34 16.16 12.74
CA ILE A 265 1.30 15.97 11.64
C ILE A 265 0.90 14.78 10.78
N ILE A 266 0.53 13.64 11.39
CA ILE A 266 0.05 12.45 10.67
C ILE A 266 -1.28 12.74 9.96
N LEU A 267 -2.19 13.48 10.62
CA LEU A 267 -3.46 13.87 10.02
C LEU A 267 -3.26 14.73 8.77
N VAL A 268 -2.33 15.71 8.81
CA VAL A 268 -1.99 16.54 7.65
C VAL A 268 -1.55 15.67 6.47
N ASN A 269 -0.64 14.71 6.68
CA ASN A 269 -0.22 13.78 5.63
C ASN A 269 -1.41 13.03 5.04
N THR A 270 -2.26 12.46 5.87
CA THR A 270 -3.44 11.68 5.46
C THR A 270 -4.42 12.52 4.65
N LEU A 271 -4.75 13.74 5.12
CA LEU A 271 -5.68 14.65 4.43
C LEU A 271 -5.13 15.08 3.07
N VAL A 272 -3.84 15.40 2.97
CA VAL A 272 -3.21 15.76 1.70
C VAL A 272 -3.28 14.59 0.72
N ILE A 273 -2.99 13.36 1.14
CA ILE A 273 -3.13 12.17 0.31
C ILE A 273 -4.55 12.06 -0.24
N VAL A 274 -5.56 12.15 0.62
CA VAL A 274 -6.97 12.00 0.19
C VAL A 274 -7.39 13.09 -0.78
N ILE A 275 -7.02 14.35 -0.51
CA ILE A 275 -7.47 15.51 -1.31
C ILE A 275 -6.74 15.58 -2.67
N VAL A 276 -5.43 15.33 -2.66
CA VAL A 276 -4.57 15.60 -3.83
C VAL A 276 -4.39 14.38 -4.72
N GLN A 277 -4.66 13.17 -4.26
CA GLN A 277 -4.35 11.94 -4.99
C GLN A 277 -5.01 11.88 -6.38
N ILE A 278 -6.27 12.25 -6.51
CA ILE A 278 -6.97 12.20 -7.80
C ILE A 278 -6.50 13.31 -8.76
N PRO A 279 -6.37 14.59 -8.33
CA PRO A 279 -5.74 15.63 -9.15
C PRO A 279 -4.31 15.28 -9.60
N ALA A 280 -3.51 14.67 -8.74
CA ALA A 280 -2.12 14.28 -9.02
C ALA A 280 -2.02 13.30 -10.21
N VAL A 281 -3.00 12.42 -10.42
CA VAL A 281 -3.04 11.53 -11.59
C VAL A 281 -2.84 12.29 -12.89
N ARG A 282 -3.51 13.46 -13.05
CA ARG A 282 -3.44 14.25 -14.28
C ARG A 282 -2.07 14.88 -14.54
N VAL A 283 -1.38 15.24 -13.47
CA VAL A 283 -0.04 15.84 -13.56
C VAL A 283 0.97 14.74 -13.86
N VAL A 284 0.96 13.68 -13.08
CA VAL A 284 1.93 12.58 -13.16
C VAL A 284 1.78 11.81 -14.47
N SER A 285 0.55 11.61 -14.97
CA SER A 285 0.32 10.91 -16.24
C SER A 285 0.83 11.65 -17.50
N ARG A 286 1.18 12.92 -17.38
CA ARG A 286 1.79 13.71 -18.47
C ARG A 286 3.32 13.72 -18.44
N MET A 287 3.93 13.22 -17.36
CA MET A 287 5.38 13.19 -17.18
C MET A 287 5.96 11.89 -17.73
N ARG A 288 7.19 11.95 -18.25
CA ARG A 288 7.98 10.75 -18.47
C ARG A 288 8.18 10.03 -17.13
N ARG A 289 7.93 8.73 -17.08
CA ARG A 289 7.93 7.94 -15.82
C ARG A 289 9.24 8.04 -15.06
N THR A 290 10.37 8.03 -15.75
CA THR A 290 11.69 8.18 -15.13
C THR A 290 11.89 9.57 -14.53
N HIS A 291 11.42 10.63 -15.20
CA HIS A 291 11.44 11.98 -14.66
C HIS A 291 10.48 12.14 -13.48
N ALA A 292 9.28 11.56 -13.57
CA ALA A 292 8.32 11.58 -12.46
C ALA A 292 8.86 10.85 -11.22
N PHE A 293 9.57 9.73 -11.41
CA PHE A 293 10.22 9.02 -10.32
C PHE A 293 11.37 9.84 -9.71
N ALA A 294 12.21 10.45 -10.55
CA ALA A 294 13.28 11.31 -10.07
C ALA A 294 12.76 12.55 -9.33
N ALA A 295 11.68 13.15 -9.82
CA ALA A 295 11.01 14.26 -9.13
C ALA A 295 10.47 13.81 -7.75
N THR A 296 9.85 12.63 -7.68
CA THR A 296 9.44 12.01 -6.42
C THR A 296 10.60 11.82 -5.46
N SER A 297 11.73 11.32 -5.94
CA SER A 297 12.96 11.14 -5.16
C SER A 297 13.49 12.46 -4.61
N ALA A 298 13.46 13.52 -5.43
CA ALA A 298 13.86 14.87 -5.02
C ALA A 298 12.90 15.44 -3.95
N VAL A 299 11.59 15.23 -4.11
CA VAL A 299 10.59 15.65 -3.13
C VAL A 299 10.83 14.96 -1.79
N PHE A 300 11.10 13.63 -1.78
CA PHE A 300 11.46 12.93 -0.55
C PHE A 300 12.74 13.45 0.07
N ALA A 301 13.78 13.70 -0.72
CA ALA A 301 15.04 14.24 -0.21
C ALA A 301 14.84 15.62 0.45
N VAL A 302 14.09 16.53 -0.20
CA VAL A 302 13.76 17.84 0.37
C VAL A 302 12.97 17.71 1.67
N ALA A 303 11.97 16.84 1.70
CA ALA A 303 11.15 16.62 2.89
C ALA A 303 11.98 16.07 4.07
N LEU A 304 12.88 15.11 3.81
CA LEU A 304 13.74 14.53 4.85
C LEU A 304 14.71 15.57 5.41
N LEU A 305 15.34 16.40 4.55
CA LEU A 305 16.21 17.48 5.03
C LEU A 305 15.44 18.56 5.78
N ALA A 306 14.18 18.81 5.42
CA ALA A 306 13.31 19.76 6.09
C ALA A 306 12.87 19.33 7.51
N VAL A 307 13.16 18.09 7.94
CA VAL A 307 12.97 17.66 9.33
C VAL A 307 13.95 18.35 10.28
N LEU A 308 15.20 18.53 9.84
CA LEU A 308 16.29 19.05 10.69
C LEU A 308 16.02 20.45 11.27
N PRO A 309 15.50 21.43 10.52
CA PRO A 309 15.15 22.74 11.09
C PRO A 309 14.20 22.69 12.30
N ALA A 310 13.36 21.64 12.40
CA ALA A 310 12.45 21.49 13.54
C ALA A 310 13.20 21.30 14.88
N THR A 311 14.43 20.79 14.86
CA THR A 311 15.27 20.61 16.08
C THR A 311 15.87 21.92 16.58
N LEU A 312 15.93 22.96 15.73
CA LEU A 312 16.48 24.27 16.05
C LEU A 312 15.43 25.23 16.61
N VAL A 313 14.16 24.81 16.60
CA VAL A 313 13.02 25.63 17.00
C VAL A 313 12.60 25.28 18.43
N HIS A 314 12.48 26.29 19.30
CA HIS A 314 12.12 26.10 20.70
C HIS A 314 10.61 26.22 20.96
N SER A 315 9.84 26.75 20.02
CA SER A 315 8.37 26.85 20.11
C SER A 315 7.70 25.59 19.59
N GLU A 316 6.82 25.00 20.40
CA GLU A 316 6.01 23.84 20.04
C GLU A 316 5.21 24.07 18.75
N LEU A 317 4.54 25.26 18.66
CA LEU A 317 3.77 25.62 17.46
C LEU A 317 4.65 25.74 16.22
N ALA A 318 5.83 26.35 16.34
CA ALA A 318 6.73 26.50 15.20
C ALA A 318 7.32 25.15 14.76
N ALA A 319 7.75 24.28 15.69
CA ALA A 319 8.23 22.94 15.39
C ALA A 319 7.13 22.07 14.74
N THR A 320 5.91 22.11 15.28
CA THR A 320 4.74 21.42 14.70
C THR A 320 4.45 21.92 13.29
N SER A 321 4.52 23.25 13.05
CA SER A 321 4.30 23.82 11.72
C SER A 321 5.34 23.37 10.71
N VAL A 322 6.62 23.31 11.09
CA VAL A 322 7.70 22.77 10.24
C VAL A 322 7.44 21.31 9.90
N LEU A 323 7.16 20.47 10.90
CA LEU A 323 6.91 19.04 10.68
C LEU A 323 5.60 18.76 9.93
N ALA A 324 4.57 19.59 10.11
CA ALA A 324 3.36 19.53 9.28
C ALA A 324 3.65 19.89 7.82
N GLY A 325 4.52 20.88 7.58
CA GLY A 325 5.02 21.18 6.24
C GLY A 325 5.80 20.01 5.62
N VAL A 326 6.65 19.34 6.40
CA VAL A 326 7.33 18.09 6.00
C VAL A 326 6.31 17.02 5.63
N ALA A 327 5.30 16.80 6.47
CA ALA A 327 4.23 15.83 6.24
C ALA A 327 3.46 16.10 4.93
N LEU A 328 3.17 17.37 4.63
CA LEU A 328 2.55 17.79 3.37
C LEU A 328 3.43 17.46 2.16
N VAL A 329 4.72 17.83 2.21
CA VAL A 329 5.67 17.56 1.11
C VAL A 329 5.84 16.06 0.90
N LEU A 330 5.97 15.27 1.98
CA LEU A 330 6.05 13.81 1.92
C LEU A 330 4.80 13.20 1.31
N ALA A 331 3.60 13.66 1.67
CA ALA A 331 2.36 13.18 1.10
C ALA A 331 2.32 13.37 -0.44
N ILE A 332 2.81 14.50 -0.95
CA ILE A 332 2.94 14.74 -2.39
C ILE A 332 3.91 13.73 -3.02
N GLY A 333 5.04 13.48 -2.39
CA GLY A 333 6.02 12.47 -2.84
C GLY A 333 5.43 11.06 -2.84
N GLU A 334 4.76 10.65 -1.78
CA GLU A 334 4.10 9.32 -1.68
C GLU A 334 3.07 9.11 -2.78
N MET A 335 2.26 10.13 -3.07
CA MET A 335 1.26 10.05 -4.14
C MET A 335 1.92 9.88 -5.50
N ALA A 336 2.91 10.72 -5.83
CA ALA A 336 3.63 10.64 -7.09
C ALA A 336 4.31 9.27 -7.23
N HIS A 337 4.93 8.75 -6.16
CA HIS A 337 5.56 7.44 -6.11
C HIS A 337 4.61 6.31 -6.52
N ILE A 338 3.43 6.24 -5.92
CA ILE A 338 2.44 5.18 -6.19
C ILE A 338 1.89 5.29 -7.62
N LEU A 339 1.63 6.52 -8.09
CA LEU A 339 1.08 6.76 -9.41
C LEU A 339 2.06 6.40 -10.54
N VAL A 340 3.36 6.48 -10.29
CA VAL A 340 4.40 6.13 -11.26
C VAL A 340 4.73 4.65 -11.22
N LEU A 341 4.97 4.12 -10.04
CA LEU A 341 5.66 2.83 -9.92
C LEU A 341 4.75 1.63 -10.17
N GLY A 342 3.54 1.63 -9.63
CA GLY A 342 2.60 0.54 -9.86
C GLY A 342 2.32 0.30 -11.36
N PRO A 343 1.93 1.35 -12.13
CA PRO A 343 1.79 1.23 -13.57
C PRO A 343 3.09 0.85 -14.30
N LEU A 344 4.23 1.43 -13.92
CA LEU A 344 5.52 1.12 -14.54
C LEU A 344 5.86 -0.37 -14.41
N VAL A 345 5.74 -0.94 -13.22
CA VAL A 345 5.96 -2.38 -12.99
C VAL A 345 5.00 -3.24 -13.82
N ALA A 346 3.73 -2.84 -13.91
CA ALA A 346 2.75 -3.57 -14.70
C ALA A 346 3.05 -3.52 -16.21
N ASP A 347 3.59 -2.40 -16.71
CA ASP A 347 3.95 -2.24 -18.11
C ASP A 347 5.28 -2.91 -18.48
N MET A 348 6.23 -3.00 -17.53
CA MET A 348 7.48 -3.76 -17.72
C MET A 348 7.24 -5.27 -17.77
N ALA A 349 6.15 -5.75 -17.16
CA ALA A 349 5.88 -7.17 -17.02
C ALA A 349 5.39 -7.78 -18.34
N PRO A 350 6.06 -8.83 -18.88
CA PRO A 350 5.46 -9.66 -19.90
C PRO A 350 4.13 -10.22 -19.42
N ALA A 351 3.12 -10.31 -20.30
CA ALA A 351 1.77 -10.72 -19.92
C ALA A 351 1.71 -12.05 -19.13
N HIS A 352 2.55 -13.01 -19.50
CA HIS A 352 2.63 -14.33 -18.85
C HIS A 352 3.42 -14.33 -17.53
N LEU A 353 4.09 -13.23 -17.15
CA LEU A 353 4.85 -13.06 -15.89
C LEU A 353 4.29 -11.93 -15.01
N LEU A 354 3.18 -11.33 -15.39
CA LEU A 354 2.58 -10.17 -14.72
C LEU A 354 2.42 -10.39 -13.20
N GLY A 355 1.90 -11.54 -12.81
CA GLY A 355 1.71 -11.88 -11.40
C GLY A 355 3.02 -11.92 -10.62
N ARG A 356 4.10 -12.45 -11.22
CA ARG A 356 5.42 -12.49 -10.57
C ARG A 356 6.03 -11.10 -10.40
N TYR A 357 5.93 -10.23 -11.41
CA TYR A 357 6.38 -8.85 -11.32
C TYR A 357 5.63 -8.09 -10.23
N LEU A 358 4.30 -8.18 -10.22
CA LEU A 358 3.46 -7.52 -9.23
C LEU A 358 3.64 -8.11 -7.82
N SER A 359 3.94 -9.40 -7.68
CA SER A 359 4.23 -10.01 -6.39
C SER A 359 5.54 -9.48 -5.79
N LEU A 360 6.60 -9.37 -6.58
CA LEU A 360 7.86 -8.78 -6.14
C LEU A 360 7.69 -7.29 -5.78
N TYR A 361 6.92 -6.55 -6.58
CA TYR A 361 6.56 -5.17 -6.23
C TYR A 361 5.83 -5.09 -4.88
N THR A 362 4.87 -5.97 -4.63
CA THR A 362 4.16 -6.02 -3.36
C THR A 362 5.09 -6.38 -2.19
N LEU A 363 5.99 -7.35 -2.42
CA LEU A 363 6.96 -7.77 -1.42
C LEU A 363 7.94 -6.65 -1.03
N THR A 364 8.30 -5.76 -1.97
CA THR A 364 9.17 -4.61 -1.63
C THR A 364 8.52 -3.68 -0.62
N PHE A 365 7.22 -3.45 -0.71
CA PHE A 365 6.51 -2.63 0.26
C PHE A 365 6.50 -3.28 1.64
N SER A 366 6.12 -4.56 1.73
CA SER A 366 6.10 -5.31 3.00
C SER A 366 7.50 -5.46 3.61
N GLY A 367 8.51 -5.73 2.77
CA GLY A 367 9.91 -5.82 3.21
C GLY A 367 10.45 -4.49 3.72
N SER A 368 10.10 -3.38 3.07
CA SER A 368 10.51 -2.04 3.49
C SER A 368 9.90 -1.65 4.84
N LEU A 369 8.66 -2.07 5.12
CA LEU A 369 8.02 -1.86 6.43
C LEU A 369 8.76 -2.57 7.57
N ALA A 370 9.45 -3.67 7.29
CA ALA A 370 10.31 -4.35 8.27
C ALA A 370 11.71 -3.73 8.36
N LEU A 371 12.31 -3.37 7.21
CA LEU A 371 13.66 -2.82 7.13
C LEU A 371 13.76 -1.40 7.72
N GLY A 372 12.73 -0.57 7.51
CA GLY A 372 12.76 0.82 7.93
C GLY A 372 12.92 1.01 9.45
N PRO A 373 12.08 0.38 10.30
CA PRO A 373 12.27 0.43 11.75
C PRO A 373 13.58 -0.17 12.21
N ALA A 374 14.07 -1.24 11.57
CA ALA A 374 15.34 -1.87 11.91
C ALA A 374 16.53 -0.92 11.66
N ILE A 375 16.59 -0.33 10.46
CA ILE A 375 17.64 0.64 10.09
C ILE A 375 17.48 1.93 10.91
N GLY A 376 16.27 2.49 10.90
CA GLY A 376 16.00 3.77 11.56
C GLY A 376 16.11 3.69 13.07
N GLY A 377 15.75 2.56 13.70
CA GLY A 377 15.89 2.36 15.14
C GLY A 377 17.35 2.33 15.61
N VAL A 378 18.24 1.68 14.85
CA VAL A 378 19.70 1.70 15.13
C VAL A 378 20.25 3.12 14.94
N LEU A 379 19.92 3.79 13.83
CA LEU A 379 20.40 5.13 13.56
C LEU A 379 19.86 6.15 14.58
N LEU A 380 18.62 5.99 15.05
CA LEU A 380 18.03 6.88 16.06
C LEU A 380 18.81 6.86 17.37
N GLN A 381 19.41 5.72 17.73
CA GLN A 381 20.22 5.59 18.94
C GLN A 381 21.65 6.07 18.75
N THR A 382 22.22 5.91 17.55
CA THR A 382 23.65 6.16 17.31
C THR A 382 23.93 7.52 16.67
N SER A 383 23.09 7.94 15.74
CA SER A 383 23.27 9.17 14.96
C SER A 383 21.93 9.67 14.43
N PRO A 384 21.07 10.29 15.25
CA PRO A 384 19.70 10.66 14.89
C PRO A 384 19.59 11.52 13.61
N ASP A 385 20.52 12.47 13.44
CA ASP A 385 20.51 13.36 12.26
C ASP A 385 20.91 12.63 10.98
N ALA A 386 21.73 11.55 11.10
CA ALA A 386 22.17 10.77 9.95
C ALA A 386 21.00 10.06 9.23
N ILE A 387 19.88 9.83 9.93
CA ILE A 387 18.66 9.28 9.34
C ILE A 387 18.19 10.17 8.19
N TRP A 388 18.14 11.48 8.46
CA TRP A 388 17.58 12.47 7.54
C TRP A 388 18.54 12.78 6.39
N TRP A 389 19.82 13.00 6.70
CA TRP A 389 20.85 13.19 5.68
C TRP A 389 21.06 11.96 4.81
N GLY A 390 21.24 10.80 5.45
CA GLY A 390 21.43 9.53 4.76
C GLY A 390 20.22 9.13 3.93
N GLY A 391 19.00 9.33 4.47
CA GLY A 391 17.75 9.10 3.76
C GLY A 391 17.60 10.00 2.54
N ALA A 392 17.92 11.29 2.67
CA ALA A 392 17.88 12.23 1.55
C ALA A 392 18.89 11.86 0.46
N LEU A 393 20.12 11.52 0.85
CA LEU A 393 21.15 11.05 -0.11
C LEU A 393 20.69 9.77 -0.82
N ALA A 394 20.16 8.80 -0.08
CA ALA A 394 19.65 7.54 -0.65
C ALA A 394 18.49 7.80 -1.64
N ALA A 395 17.57 8.72 -1.33
CA ALA A 395 16.50 9.12 -2.25
C ALA A 395 17.07 9.75 -3.54
N VAL A 396 18.01 10.69 -3.43
CA VAL A 396 18.65 11.32 -4.60
C VAL A 396 19.36 10.29 -5.46
N LEU A 397 20.11 9.37 -4.85
CA LEU A 397 20.83 8.31 -5.58
C LEU A 397 19.85 7.38 -6.30
N ALA A 398 18.73 6.99 -5.66
CA ALA A 398 17.70 6.19 -6.30
C ALA A 398 17.11 6.92 -7.53
N GLY A 399 16.80 8.19 -7.40
CA GLY A 399 16.33 9.02 -8.53
C GLY A 399 17.33 9.13 -9.66
N ALA A 400 18.61 9.40 -9.34
CA ALA A 400 19.69 9.50 -10.32
C ALA A 400 19.94 8.20 -11.08
N VAL A 401 19.89 7.06 -10.37
CA VAL A 401 20.01 5.72 -10.98
C VAL A 401 18.90 5.48 -11.99
N LEU A 402 17.64 5.83 -11.65
CA LEU A 402 16.53 5.65 -12.58
C LEU A 402 16.53 6.62 -13.76
N LEU A 403 17.03 7.85 -13.60
CA LEU A 403 17.24 8.74 -14.72
C LEU A 403 18.24 8.14 -15.72
N ARG A 404 19.37 7.61 -15.24
CA ARG A 404 20.37 6.94 -16.09
C ARG A 404 19.85 5.64 -16.71
N LEU A 405 18.96 4.93 -16.00
CA LEU A 405 18.30 3.74 -16.53
C LEU A 405 17.31 4.10 -17.64
N GLY A 406 16.76 5.32 -17.62
CA GLY A 406 15.79 5.79 -18.61
C GLY A 406 16.23 5.54 -20.05
N ASP A 407 17.52 5.61 -20.33
CA ASP A 407 18.08 5.35 -21.66
C ASP A 407 18.07 3.86 -22.06
N ARG A 408 17.86 2.97 -21.09
CA ARG A 408 17.81 1.51 -21.28
C ARG A 408 16.40 0.94 -21.22
N ILE A 409 15.42 1.76 -20.83
CA ILE A 409 14.00 1.35 -20.83
C ILE A 409 13.45 1.61 -22.24
N PRO A 410 12.75 0.65 -22.88
CA PRO A 410 12.13 0.86 -24.19
C PRO A 410 11.21 2.09 -24.21
N ASP A 411 11.24 2.85 -25.31
CA ASP A 411 10.51 4.12 -25.47
C ASP A 411 9.03 4.06 -25.09
N PRO A 412 8.24 3.01 -25.45
CA PRO A 412 6.84 2.92 -25.06
C PRO A 412 6.63 2.82 -23.54
N LEU A 413 7.66 2.44 -22.77
CA LEU A 413 7.58 2.36 -21.30
C LEU A 413 8.07 3.65 -20.62
N ARG A 414 8.79 4.51 -21.34
CA ARG A 414 9.28 5.81 -20.82
C ARG A 414 8.16 6.84 -20.72
N GLU A 415 7.20 6.79 -21.63
CA GLU A 415 6.11 7.75 -21.70
C GLU A 415 4.87 7.16 -21.00
N ALA A 416 4.21 7.99 -20.20
CA ALA A 416 2.86 7.62 -19.77
C ALA A 416 1.99 7.54 -21.03
N PRO A 417 1.16 6.50 -21.19
CA PRO A 417 0.25 6.43 -22.33
C PRO A 417 -0.57 7.72 -22.40
N SER A 418 -0.66 8.30 -23.61
CA SER A 418 -1.35 9.57 -23.83
C SER A 418 -2.76 9.53 -23.24
N PRO A 419 -3.21 10.53 -22.46
CA PRO A 419 -4.57 10.54 -21.95
C PRO A 419 -5.51 10.66 -23.12
N LEU A 420 -6.16 9.53 -23.45
CA LEU A 420 -7.31 9.37 -24.31
C LEU A 420 -7.54 10.47 -25.37
N THR A 421 -7.05 10.28 -26.57
CA THR A 421 -7.83 10.65 -27.75
C THR A 421 -9.07 9.78 -27.72
N SER A 422 -10.21 10.40 -27.42
CA SER A 422 -11.51 9.75 -27.33
C SER A 422 -11.95 9.31 -28.72
N GLU A 423 -11.53 8.15 -29.18
CA GLU A 423 -12.30 7.44 -30.19
C GLU A 423 -13.41 6.68 -29.49
N PRO A 424 -14.67 6.91 -29.83
CA PRO A 424 -15.77 6.12 -29.31
C PRO A 424 -15.63 4.69 -29.79
N VAL A 425 -15.74 3.74 -28.84
CA VAL A 425 -15.80 2.30 -29.13
C VAL A 425 -17.00 2.10 -30.08
N PRO A 426 -16.82 1.47 -31.24
CA PRO A 426 -17.97 1.02 -32.05
C PRO A 426 -18.79 0.03 -31.22
N ALA A 427 -20.15 0.19 -31.33
CA ALA A 427 -21.16 -0.50 -30.56
C ALA A 427 -21.14 -2.03 -30.70
#